data_725e00caecd60e964630668e82803a40
#
_entry.id   725e00caecd60e964630668e82803a40
#
_cell.length_a   1.000
_cell.length_b   1.000
_cell.length_c   1.000
_cell.angle_alpha   90.00
_cell.angle_beta   90.00
_cell.angle_gamma   90.00
#
_symmetry.space_group_name_H-M   'P 1'
#
loop_
_entity.id
_entity.type
_entity.pdbx_description
1 polymer ?
#
loop_
_entity_poly.entity_id
_entity_poly.type
_entity_poly.pdbx_seq_one_letter_code
_entity_poly.pdbx_strand_id
1 'polypeptide(L)'
;MAAAVMLGAAGCRSKSSAPGYRGPVIFGTVMYKARIALPPDAVLTMRLLDVTRRDAPAVVLTEKSVSGPGQPPLAFELPYPPEAVRPDRRTVVEARIEVAGRTRFYSPTAHVVTTETVMQPQEIWVEPAP
;
A
#
# COMPACT_ATOMS: atom_id res chain seq x y z
N MET A 1 -21.42 1.37 39.93
CA MET A 1 -21.16 1.37 39.40
C MET A 1 -20.64 1.54 38.36
N ALA A 2 -20.44 1.69 37.72
CA ALA A 2 -20.08 1.80 36.94
C ALA A 2 -19.58 1.87 35.94
N ALA A 3 -19.43 1.89 35.35
CA ALA A 3 -19.05 1.94 34.59
C ALA A 3 -18.52 2.07 33.56
N ALA A 4 -18.35 2.11 33.04
CA ALA A 4 -17.92 2.20 32.20
C ALA A 4 -17.38 2.36 31.21
N VAL A 5 -17.29 2.44 30.75
CA VAL A 5 -16.84 2.57 29.92
C VAL A 5 -16.31 2.62 28.90
N MET A 6 -16.10 2.58 28.35
CA MET A 6 -15.64 2.57 27.45
C MET A 6 -15.08 2.78 26.51
N LEU A 7 -14.91 2.94 26.08
CA LEU A 7 -14.45 3.22 25.33
C LEU A 7 -14.06 3.18 24.28
N GLY A 8 -13.87 3.03 23.81
CA GLY A 8 -13.57 2.94 22.91
C GLY A 8 -13.00 3.30 21.96
N ALA A 9 -12.89 3.52 21.59
CA ALA A 9 -12.44 3.88 20.81
C ALA A 9 -11.88 3.86 19.87
N ALA A 10 -11.76 3.88 19.57
CA ALA A 10 -11.25 3.93 18.85
C ALA A 10 -10.84 3.80 17.76
N GLY A 11 -10.86 3.48 17.36
CA GLY A 11 -10.52 3.07 16.34
C GLY A 11 -10.01 3.67 15.37
N CYS A 12 -9.98 4.16 15.10
CA CYS A 12 -9.71 4.76 14.12
C CYS A 12 -8.55 4.81 13.62
N ARG A 13 -7.89 4.64 13.79
CA ARG A 13 -6.85 4.72 13.37
C ARG A 13 -6.45 4.42 12.28
N SER A 14 -6.53 4.44 11.67
CA SER A 14 -6.24 4.27 10.59
C SER A 14 -4.99 4.16 10.23
N LYS A 15 -4.52 4.51 9.84
CA LYS A 15 -3.46 4.57 9.41
C LYS A 15 -2.58 3.66 9.65
N SER A 16 -1.96 3.44 9.45
CA SER A 16 -0.92 2.71 9.58
C SER A 16 -1.08 1.42 10.09
N SER A 17 -0.21 0.79 10.45
CA SER A 17 -0.23 -0.55 10.91
C SER A 17 -1.10 -0.67 12.10
N ALA A 18 -1.59 -1.84 12.35
CA ALA A 18 -2.34 -2.14 13.53
C ALA A 18 -1.50 -1.82 14.75
N PRO A 19 -2.15 -1.38 15.84
CA PRO A 19 -1.41 -1.18 17.08
C PRO A 19 -0.70 -2.45 17.47
N GLY A 20 0.52 -2.33 17.88
CA GLY A 20 1.31 -3.46 18.31
C GLY A 20 2.01 -4.22 17.21
N TYR A 21 1.79 -3.86 15.97
CA TYR A 21 2.52 -4.51 14.88
C TYR A 21 3.99 -4.13 14.98
N ARG A 22 4.85 -5.13 15.01
CA ARG A 22 6.28 -4.90 15.11
C ARG A 22 7.06 -5.51 13.99
N GLY A 23 6.38 -6.02 12.99
CA GLY A 23 7.05 -6.61 11.85
C GLY A 23 7.56 -5.56 10.90
N PRO A 24 8.13 -6.01 9.80
CA PRO A 24 8.66 -5.08 8.80
C PRO A 24 7.56 -4.40 8.01
N VAL A 25 7.89 -3.24 7.46
CA VAL A 25 7.00 -2.52 6.55
C VAL A 25 7.79 -2.15 5.31
N ILE A 26 7.10 -2.18 4.19
CA ILE A 26 7.59 -1.55 2.96
C ILE A 26 7.06 -0.12 2.99
N PHE A 27 7.93 0.84 2.76
CA PHE A 27 7.56 2.23 2.89
C PHE A 27 8.12 3.04 1.74
N GLY A 28 7.55 4.20 1.52
CA GLY A 28 8.00 5.10 0.47
C GLY A 28 6.93 6.06 0.07
N THR A 29 6.93 6.43 -1.21
CA THR A 29 5.99 7.40 -1.74
C THR A 29 5.43 6.93 -3.07
N VAL A 30 4.21 7.37 -3.34
CA VAL A 30 3.55 7.17 -4.63
C VAL A 30 3.43 8.53 -5.29
N MET A 31 3.79 8.61 -6.56
CA MET A 31 3.83 9.86 -7.31
C MET A 31 3.18 9.70 -8.67
N TYR A 32 2.68 10.79 -9.22
CA TYR A 32 2.23 10.83 -10.60
C TYR A 32 2.63 12.17 -11.20
N LYS A 33 2.67 12.21 -12.54
CA LYS A 33 3.11 13.41 -13.24
C LYS A 33 1.96 14.35 -13.58
N ALA A 34 0.73 13.85 -13.58
CA ALA A 34 -0.42 14.69 -13.89
C ALA A 34 -0.52 15.84 -12.89
N ARG A 35 -0.93 17.00 -13.36
CA ARG A 35 -1.02 18.17 -12.50
C ARG A 35 -2.44 18.36 -12.01
N ILE A 36 -2.94 17.35 -11.32
CA ILE A 36 -4.27 17.40 -10.76
C ILE A 36 -4.20 17.03 -9.29
N ALA A 37 -5.10 17.62 -8.54
CA ALA A 37 -5.21 17.29 -7.13
C ALA A 37 -6.11 16.08 -6.95
N LEU A 38 -5.83 15.30 -5.94
CA LEU A 38 -6.69 14.18 -5.57
C LEU A 38 -7.86 14.71 -4.76
N PRO A 39 -9.08 14.22 -5.03
CA PRO A 39 -10.22 14.60 -4.19
C PRO A 39 -10.09 13.97 -2.81
N PRO A 40 -10.80 14.54 -1.82
CA PRO A 40 -10.67 14.02 -0.45
C PRO A 40 -11.18 12.61 -0.27
N ASP A 41 -12.01 12.10 -1.18
CA ASP A 41 -12.49 10.72 -1.10
C ASP A 41 -11.63 9.74 -1.87
N ALA A 42 -10.44 10.14 -2.31
CA ALA A 42 -9.51 9.22 -2.95
C ALA A 42 -9.04 8.16 -1.97
N VAL A 43 -8.77 6.97 -2.49
CA VAL A 43 -8.27 5.84 -1.69
C VAL A 43 -7.02 5.31 -2.38
N LEU A 44 -5.93 5.26 -1.63
CA LEU A 44 -4.68 4.66 -2.11
C LEU A 44 -4.63 3.23 -1.63
N THR A 45 -4.50 2.29 -2.56
CA THR A 45 -4.39 0.87 -2.25
C THR A 45 -3.01 0.38 -2.67
N MET A 46 -2.31 -0.25 -1.73
CA MET A 46 -1.00 -0.83 -1.96
C MET A 46 -1.11 -2.33 -1.78
N ARG A 47 -0.47 -3.07 -2.66
CA ARG A 47 -0.45 -4.53 -2.59
C ARG A 47 0.96 -5.05 -2.77
N LEU A 48 1.30 -6.08 -2.02
CA LEU A 48 2.51 -6.87 -2.26
C LEU A 48 2.08 -8.16 -2.93
N LEU A 49 2.62 -8.43 -4.10
CA LEU A 49 2.20 -9.55 -4.93
C LEU A 49 3.37 -10.50 -5.14
N ASP A 50 3.05 -11.79 -5.15
CA ASP A 50 3.99 -12.83 -5.56
C ASP A 50 3.74 -13.13 -7.03
N VAL A 51 4.72 -12.83 -7.87
CA VAL A 51 4.63 -13.06 -9.31
C VAL A 51 5.70 -14.05 -9.77
N THR A 52 6.10 -14.93 -8.88
CA THR A 52 7.14 -15.92 -9.17
C THR A 52 6.75 -16.81 -10.33
N ARG A 53 5.50 -17.20 -10.41
CA ARG A 53 5.03 -18.11 -11.47
C ARG A 53 4.42 -17.28 -12.60
N ARG A 54 4.99 -17.44 -13.77
CA ARG A 54 4.55 -16.66 -14.92
C ARG A 54 3.23 -17.14 -15.50
N ASP A 55 2.92 -18.41 -15.30
CA ASP A 55 1.75 -19.03 -15.88
C ASP A 55 0.57 -19.05 -14.94
N ALA A 56 0.62 -18.28 -13.87
CA ALA A 56 -0.42 -18.23 -12.87
C ALA A 56 -0.69 -16.78 -12.51
N PRO A 57 -1.90 -16.47 -12.02
CA PRO A 57 -2.17 -15.13 -11.54
C PRO A 57 -1.28 -14.77 -10.36
N ALA A 58 -1.02 -13.49 -10.19
CA ALA A 58 -0.29 -13.00 -9.04
C ALA A 58 -1.05 -13.34 -7.77
N VAL A 59 -0.30 -13.66 -6.72
CA VAL A 59 -0.90 -13.95 -5.41
C VAL A 59 -0.70 -12.74 -4.53
N VAL A 60 -1.79 -12.24 -3.95
CA VAL A 60 -1.71 -11.09 -3.04
C VAL A 60 -1.18 -11.58 -1.70
N LEU A 61 -0.02 -11.09 -1.33
CA LEU A 61 0.59 -11.45 -0.05
C LEU A 61 0.12 -10.54 1.07
N THR A 62 -0.08 -9.26 0.76
CA THR A 62 -0.63 -8.32 1.73
C THR A 62 -1.18 -7.13 0.96
N GLU A 63 -2.12 -6.44 1.59
CA GLU A 63 -2.81 -5.32 0.96
C GLU A 63 -3.17 -4.31 2.03
N LYS A 64 -3.08 -3.04 1.68
CA LYS A 64 -3.48 -1.97 2.60
C LYS A 64 -4.07 -0.81 1.81
N SER A 65 -5.16 -0.26 2.31
CA SER A 65 -5.80 0.91 1.71
C SER A 65 -5.78 2.06 2.70
N VAL A 66 -5.58 3.27 2.19
CA VAL A 66 -5.59 4.48 2.96
C VAL A 66 -6.59 5.44 2.33
N SER A 67 -7.59 5.85 3.11
CA SER A 67 -8.56 6.83 2.66
C SER A 67 -8.00 8.23 2.88
N GLY A 68 -8.28 9.12 1.94
CA GLY A 68 -7.83 10.50 2.06
C GLY A 68 -6.32 10.62 2.16
N PRO A 69 -5.56 10.05 1.21
CA PRO A 69 -4.10 10.02 1.35
C PRO A 69 -3.42 11.39 1.19
N GLY A 70 -4.16 12.40 0.80
CA GLY A 70 -3.60 13.73 0.60
C GLY A 70 -3.16 13.94 -0.83
N GLN A 71 -2.10 14.71 -1.00
CA GLN A 71 -1.58 15.04 -2.32
C GLN A 71 -0.18 14.47 -2.48
N PRO A 72 0.26 14.24 -3.74
CA PRO A 72 1.60 13.68 -3.95
C PRO A 72 2.68 14.61 -3.40
N PRO A 73 3.76 14.06 -2.90
CA PRO A 73 4.05 12.62 -2.79
C PRO A 73 3.22 11.97 -1.69
N LEU A 74 2.63 10.83 -2.02
CA LEU A 74 1.75 10.12 -1.08
C LEU A 74 2.61 9.14 -0.28
N ALA A 75 2.82 9.40 1.00
CA ALA A 75 3.57 8.50 1.84
C ALA A 75 2.75 7.24 2.12
N PHE A 76 3.42 6.10 2.11
CA PHE A 76 2.74 4.84 2.42
C PHE A 76 3.60 3.96 3.30
N GLU A 77 2.96 3.09 4.04
CA GLU A 77 3.57 2.00 4.77
C GLU A 77 2.73 0.76 4.51
N LEU A 78 3.37 -0.29 4.07
CA LEU A 78 2.71 -1.56 3.78
C LEU A 78 3.31 -2.63 4.68
N PRO A 79 2.65 -2.99 5.77
CA PRO A 79 3.14 -4.06 6.63
C PRO A 79 3.11 -5.39 5.89
N TYR A 80 4.12 -6.22 6.12
CA TYR A 80 4.16 -7.53 5.47
C TYR A 80 4.79 -8.54 6.41
N PRO A 81 4.41 -9.83 6.28
CA PRO A 81 5.07 -10.86 7.08
C PRO A 81 6.51 -11.05 6.59
N PRO A 82 7.46 -11.25 7.50
CA PRO A 82 8.87 -11.33 7.11
C PRO A 82 9.15 -12.37 6.03
N GLU A 83 8.43 -13.47 6.05
CA GLU A 83 8.66 -14.54 5.09
C GLU A 83 8.10 -14.25 3.71
N ALA A 84 7.41 -13.11 3.53
CA ALA A 84 6.82 -12.79 2.23
C ALA A 84 7.88 -12.42 1.19
N VAL A 85 8.95 -11.75 1.61
CA VAL A 85 10.02 -11.34 0.70
C VAL A 85 11.21 -12.26 0.92
N ARG A 86 11.52 -13.04 -0.11
CA ARG A 86 12.54 -14.08 -0.02
C ARG A 86 13.36 -14.09 -1.30
N PRO A 87 14.61 -14.60 -1.22
CA PRO A 87 15.44 -14.63 -2.42
C PRO A 87 14.88 -15.52 -3.54
N ASP A 88 14.08 -16.55 -3.19
CA ASP A 88 13.54 -17.47 -4.18
C ASP A 88 12.17 -17.05 -4.68
N ARG A 89 11.72 -15.83 -4.37
CA ARG A 89 10.40 -15.36 -4.75
C ARG A 89 10.52 -14.00 -5.43
N ARG A 90 9.77 -13.84 -6.50
CA ARG A 90 9.70 -12.54 -7.16
C ARG A 90 8.48 -11.80 -6.63
N THR A 91 8.73 -10.71 -5.92
CA THR A 91 7.65 -9.91 -5.33
C THR A 91 7.66 -8.52 -5.93
N VAL A 92 6.47 -8.00 -6.13
CA VAL A 92 6.29 -6.63 -6.65
C VAL A 92 5.30 -5.90 -5.78
N VAL A 93 5.44 -4.58 -5.74
CA VAL A 93 4.49 -3.70 -5.07
C VAL A 93 3.65 -3.02 -6.14
N GLU A 94 2.35 -3.07 -5.95
CA GLU A 94 1.40 -2.45 -6.86
C GLU A 94 0.69 -1.32 -6.13
N ALA A 95 0.53 -0.18 -6.80
CA ALA A 95 -0.18 0.96 -6.24
C ALA A 95 -1.35 1.31 -7.13
N ARG A 96 -2.45 1.71 -6.51
CA ARG A 96 -3.64 2.09 -7.23
C ARG A 96 -4.35 3.18 -6.44
N ILE A 97 -4.87 4.19 -7.15
CA ILE A 97 -5.65 5.24 -6.54
C ILE A 97 -7.04 5.18 -7.13
N GLU A 98 -8.02 5.04 -6.26
CA GLU A 98 -9.43 4.95 -6.66
C GLU A 98 -10.19 6.15 -6.16
N VAL A 99 -11.16 6.59 -6.94
CA VAL A 99 -12.07 7.65 -6.56
C VAL A 99 -13.47 7.18 -6.92
N ALA A 100 -14.37 7.19 -5.94
CA ALA A 100 -15.75 6.75 -6.14
C ALA A 100 -15.84 5.35 -6.72
N GLY A 101 -14.96 4.45 -6.26
CA GLY A 101 -14.96 3.06 -6.69
C GLY A 101 -14.31 2.80 -8.04
N ARG A 102 -13.74 3.82 -8.67
CA ARG A 102 -13.12 3.67 -9.98
C ARG A 102 -11.64 3.95 -9.89
N THR A 103 -10.84 3.10 -10.54
CA THR A 103 -9.40 3.31 -10.59
C THR A 103 -9.10 4.53 -11.45
N ARG A 104 -8.44 5.50 -10.86
CA ARG A 104 -8.03 6.72 -11.57
C ARG A 104 -6.55 6.71 -11.92
N PHE A 105 -5.74 6.08 -11.09
CA PHE A 105 -4.31 5.94 -11.32
C PHE A 105 -3.90 4.53 -10.97
N TYR A 106 -2.88 4.02 -11.64
CA TYR A 106 -2.36 2.69 -11.35
C TYR A 106 -0.89 2.64 -11.71
N SER A 107 -0.16 1.69 -11.13
CA SER A 107 1.24 1.50 -11.47
C SER A 107 1.34 0.54 -12.65
N PRO A 108 1.75 1.03 -13.83
CA PRO A 108 1.77 0.19 -15.03
C PRO A 108 2.97 -0.73 -15.08
N THR A 109 4.03 -0.41 -14.36
CA THR A 109 5.26 -1.16 -14.39
C THR A 109 5.44 -1.88 -13.07
N ALA A 110 5.85 -3.14 -13.13
CA ALA A 110 6.12 -3.89 -11.92
C ALA A 110 7.24 -3.24 -11.12
N HIS A 111 6.98 -2.99 -9.86
CA HIS A 111 7.97 -2.42 -8.96
C HIS A 111 8.51 -3.53 -8.09
N VAL A 112 9.63 -4.09 -8.48
CA VAL A 112 10.18 -5.29 -7.84
C VAL A 112 10.83 -4.89 -6.52
N VAL A 113 10.54 -5.66 -5.47
CA VAL A 113 11.25 -5.53 -4.20
C VAL A 113 11.96 -6.83 -3.92
N THR A 114 13.20 -6.71 -3.45
CA THR A 114 14.04 -7.85 -3.13
C THR A 114 14.44 -7.77 -1.67
N THR A 115 15.12 -8.82 -1.21
CA THR A 115 15.63 -8.79 0.16
C THR A 115 16.62 -7.65 0.38
N GLU A 116 17.30 -7.19 -0.69
CA GLU A 116 18.21 -6.07 -0.59
C GLU A 116 17.54 -4.72 -0.62
N THR A 117 16.43 -4.59 -1.32
CA THR A 117 15.81 -3.28 -1.52
C THR A 117 14.61 -3.03 -0.64
N VAL A 118 14.07 -4.06 -0.01
CA VAL A 118 12.81 -3.96 0.73
C VAL A 118 12.92 -3.01 1.92
N MET A 119 14.13 -2.84 2.45
CA MET A 119 14.34 -1.96 3.61
C MET A 119 14.61 -0.52 3.23
N GLN A 120 14.66 -0.23 1.93
CA GLN A 120 14.92 1.12 1.43
C GLN A 120 13.60 1.80 1.08
N PRO A 121 13.58 3.14 1.08
CA PRO A 121 12.37 3.83 0.62
C PRO A 121 12.08 3.48 -0.83
N GLN A 122 10.81 3.21 -1.13
CA GLN A 122 10.37 2.89 -2.47
C GLN A 122 9.71 4.11 -3.09
N GLU A 123 9.98 4.32 -4.37
CA GLU A 123 9.32 5.38 -5.10
C GLU A 123 8.53 4.74 -6.23
N ILE A 124 7.22 4.86 -6.18
CA ILE A 124 6.35 4.18 -7.12
C ILE A 124 5.60 5.22 -7.93
N TRP A 125 5.70 5.10 -9.24
CA TRP A 125 5.04 6.02 -10.16
C TRP A 125 3.78 5.38 -10.68
N VAL A 126 2.69 6.14 -10.63
CA VAL A 126 1.40 5.71 -11.17
C VAL A 126 1.03 6.63 -12.32
N GLU A 127 0.20 6.11 -13.20
CA GLU A 127 -0.28 6.82 -14.38
C GLU A 127 -1.78 6.83 -14.39
N PRO A 128 -2.39 7.80 -15.11
CA PRO A 128 -3.85 7.81 -15.22
C PRO A 128 -4.34 6.51 -15.86
N ALA A 129 -5.41 5.99 -15.30
CA ALA A 129 -6.07 4.81 -15.86
C ALA A 129 -6.84 5.19 -17.11
N PRO A 130 -6.95 4.27 -18.09
CA PRO A 130 -7.71 4.53 -19.31
C PRO A 130 -9.19 4.76 -19.06
#